data_7118c6467b27ed923c9d5636cf11f5fd
#
_entry.id   7118c6467b27ed923c9d5636cf11f5fd
#
_cell.length_a   1.000
_cell.length_b   1.000
_cell.length_c   1.000
_cell.angle_alpha   90.00
_cell.angle_beta   90.00
_cell.angle_gamma   90.00
#
_symmetry.space_group_name_H-M   'P 1'
#
loop_
_entity.id
_entity.type
_entity.pdbx_description
1 polymer ?
#
loop_
_entity_poly.entity_id
_entity_poly.type
_entity_poly.pdbx_seq_one_letter_code
_entity_poly.pdbx_strand_id
1 'polypeptide(L)'
;METCLTTRLVEQLRMRGSKVRHAGYAGWVLFRAKTGKTNSALYRLWYHHGYGGGGPVTRGVIDYSRYLVDVDADCIHAGHVHQRTLIEATRQRLSPTGIAKVRPMHLVRSAAYKQECLTDGWAVEKGMSARPLGGWWMLLRWNVDHTELRASFHDSPRDDNDDDV
;
A
#
# COMPACT_ATOMS: atom_id res chain seq x y z
N MET A 1 -2.17 -16.43 -25.99
CA MET A 1 -1.53 -15.62 -24.92
C MET A 1 -2.59 -14.68 -24.37
N GLU A 2 -3.15 -14.95 -23.18
CA GLU A 2 -4.17 -14.09 -22.56
C GLU A 2 -3.49 -12.81 -22.09
N THR A 3 -3.90 -11.69 -22.66
CA THR A 3 -3.41 -10.38 -22.23
C THR A 3 -4.15 -9.96 -20.96
N CYS A 4 -3.41 -9.72 -19.88
CA CYS A 4 -3.98 -9.26 -18.62
C CYS A 4 -4.81 -7.98 -18.82
N LEU A 5 -5.99 -7.89 -18.17
CA LEU A 5 -6.89 -6.73 -18.27
C LEU A 5 -6.17 -5.42 -17.93
N THR A 6 -5.30 -5.43 -16.93
CA THR A 6 -4.50 -4.26 -16.54
C THR A 6 -3.57 -3.80 -17.66
N THR A 7 -2.94 -4.73 -18.37
CA THR A 7 -2.09 -4.40 -19.53
C THR A 7 -2.91 -3.72 -20.62
N ARG A 8 -4.08 -4.28 -20.96
CA ARG A 8 -4.99 -3.68 -21.96
C ARG A 8 -5.44 -2.28 -21.56
N LEU A 9 -5.81 -2.09 -20.29
CA LEU A 9 -6.20 -0.78 -19.79
C LEU A 9 -5.07 0.24 -19.94
N VAL A 10 -3.86 -0.13 -19.54
CA VAL A 10 -2.68 0.73 -19.67
C VAL A 10 -2.40 1.08 -21.12
N GLU A 11 -2.50 0.13 -22.03
CA GLU A 11 -2.33 0.36 -23.47
C GLU A 11 -3.36 1.37 -23.99
N GLN A 12 -4.64 1.19 -23.64
CA GLN A 12 -5.71 2.10 -24.04
C GLN A 12 -5.50 3.53 -23.50
N LEU A 13 -5.07 3.65 -22.24
CA LEU A 13 -4.77 4.96 -21.64
C LEU A 13 -3.57 5.63 -22.33
N ARG A 14 -2.55 4.86 -22.68
CA ARG A 14 -1.37 5.37 -23.43
C ARG A 14 -1.73 5.83 -24.84
N MET A 15 -2.59 5.11 -25.54
CA MET A 15 -3.12 5.54 -26.85
C MET A 15 -3.85 6.89 -26.76
N ARG A 16 -4.41 7.22 -25.59
CA ARG A 16 -5.06 8.52 -25.31
C ARG A 16 -4.09 9.58 -24.77
N GLY A 17 -2.78 9.38 -24.86
CA GLY A 17 -1.76 10.31 -24.42
C GLY A 17 -1.37 10.23 -22.94
N SER A 18 -1.89 9.27 -22.18
CA SER A 18 -1.49 9.09 -20.79
C SER A 18 -0.07 8.55 -20.68
N LYS A 19 0.67 9.01 -19.67
CA LYS A 19 2.01 8.51 -19.31
C LYS A 19 1.99 7.33 -18.34
N VAL A 20 0.83 6.75 -18.09
CA VAL A 20 0.66 5.61 -17.18
C VAL A 20 1.50 4.41 -17.61
N ARG A 21 2.00 3.66 -16.66
CA ARG A 21 2.80 2.43 -16.88
C ARG A 21 2.20 1.29 -16.08
N HIS A 22 2.26 0.09 -16.62
CA HIS A 22 1.99 -1.13 -15.87
C HIS A 22 3.21 -1.43 -14.98
N ALA A 23 2.99 -1.50 -13.69
CA ALA A 23 4.07 -1.60 -12.70
C ALA A 23 4.25 -3.03 -12.14
N GLY A 24 3.40 -3.99 -12.54
CA GLY A 24 3.51 -5.40 -12.16
C GLY A 24 3.07 -5.71 -10.72
N TYR A 25 3.48 -6.87 -10.24
CA TYR A 25 3.11 -7.42 -8.93
C TYR A 25 3.82 -6.75 -7.74
N ALA A 26 4.98 -6.19 -7.97
CA ALA A 26 5.77 -5.49 -6.97
C ALA A 26 6.55 -4.35 -7.61
N GLY A 27 6.83 -3.32 -6.83
CA GLY A 27 7.59 -2.18 -7.32
C GLY A 27 7.71 -1.06 -6.32
N TRP A 28 8.26 0.05 -6.79
CA TRP A 28 8.53 1.23 -6.00
C TRP A 28 7.77 2.44 -6.54
N VAL A 29 7.19 3.21 -5.63
CA VAL A 29 6.67 4.55 -5.90
C VAL A 29 7.50 5.55 -5.09
N LEU A 30 8.09 6.51 -5.78
CA LEU A 30 8.96 7.52 -5.18
C LEU A 30 8.26 8.88 -5.18
N PHE A 31 7.85 9.34 -4.02
CA PHE A 31 7.27 10.65 -3.83
C PHE A 31 8.40 11.65 -3.56
N ARG A 32 8.67 12.52 -4.53
CA ARG A 32 9.69 13.57 -4.42
C ARG A 32 9.00 14.90 -4.17
N ALA A 33 9.29 15.51 -3.04
CA ALA A 33 8.80 16.84 -2.71
C ALA A 33 9.97 17.82 -2.63
N LYS A 34 9.71 19.07 -3.01
CA LYS A 34 10.66 20.18 -2.90
C LYS A 34 9.96 21.35 -2.22
N THR A 35 10.67 22.05 -1.35
CA THR A 35 10.21 23.31 -0.78
C THR A 35 11.37 24.33 -0.81
N GLY A 36 11.09 25.53 -1.29
CA GLY A 36 12.13 26.50 -1.55
C GLY A 36 13.14 26.07 -2.62
N LYS A 37 14.34 26.64 -2.59
CA LYS A 37 15.41 26.36 -3.58
C LYS A 37 16.26 25.13 -3.23
N THR A 38 16.38 24.78 -1.96
CA THR A 38 17.38 23.82 -1.46
C THR A 38 16.81 22.58 -0.83
N ASN A 39 15.62 22.65 -0.24
CA ASN A 39 15.07 21.52 0.51
C ASN A 39 14.34 20.55 -0.43
N SER A 40 14.76 19.30 -0.37
CA SER A 40 14.11 18.20 -1.07
C SER A 40 14.00 16.99 -0.15
N ALA A 41 12.89 16.28 -0.24
CA ALA A 41 12.69 15.04 0.47
C ALA A 41 12.15 13.95 -0.46
N LEU A 42 12.44 12.73 -0.10
CA LEU A 42 12.02 11.53 -0.79
C LEU A 42 11.31 10.63 0.21
N TYR A 43 10.09 10.23 -0.14
CA TYR A 43 9.35 9.19 0.57
C TYR A 43 9.24 7.97 -0.36
N ARG A 44 9.62 6.80 0.13
CA ARG A 44 9.71 5.56 -0.62
C ARG A 44 8.58 4.64 -0.21
N LEU A 45 7.68 4.38 -1.13
CA LEU A 45 6.66 3.36 -0.96
C LEU A 45 7.04 2.15 -1.82
N TRP A 46 7.18 1.01 -1.18
CA TRP A 46 7.26 -0.28 -1.87
C TRP A 46 5.90 -0.95 -1.82
N TYR A 47 5.44 -1.46 -2.95
CA TYR A 47 4.19 -2.21 -3.00
C TYR A 47 4.42 -3.62 -3.52
N HIS A 48 3.58 -4.52 -3.04
CA HIS A 48 3.50 -5.90 -3.50
C HIS A 48 2.03 -6.33 -3.51
N HIS A 49 1.63 -7.12 -4.52
CA HIS A 49 0.28 -7.68 -4.53
C HIS A 49 -0.03 -8.46 -3.26
N GLY A 50 0.98 -9.11 -2.70
CA GLY A 50 0.83 -10.01 -1.56
C GLY A 50 0.70 -11.45 -2.00
N TYR A 51 0.73 -12.35 -1.03
CA TYR A 51 0.60 -13.79 -1.21
C TYR A 51 0.12 -14.44 0.08
N GLY A 52 -0.21 -15.74 0.00
CA GLY A 52 -0.58 -16.56 1.16
C GLY A 52 -2.02 -16.35 1.64
N GLY A 53 -2.42 -17.11 2.62
CA GLY A 53 -3.71 -17.02 3.29
C GLY A 53 -3.60 -16.28 4.61
N GLY A 54 -4.51 -15.35 4.87
CA GLY A 54 -4.67 -14.75 6.18
C GLY A 54 -5.32 -15.71 7.16
N GLY A 55 -4.57 -16.64 7.76
CA GLY A 55 -5.09 -17.50 8.80
C GLY A 55 -5.70 -16.69 9.95
N PRO A 56 -6.68 -17.24 10.69
CA PRO A 56 -7.42 -16.48 11.71
C PRO A 56 -6.54 -15.97 12.85
N VAL A 57 -5.43 -16.64 13.12
CA VAL A 57 -4.48 -16.27 14.19
C VAL A 57 -3.50 -15.21 13.74
N THR A 58 -2.88 -15.40 12.60
CA THR A 58 -1.78 -14.51 12.13
C THR A 58 -2.28 -13.32 11.33
N ARG A 59 -3.48 -13.41 10.78
CA ARG A 59 -4.13 -12.37 9.96
C ARG A 59 -3.20 -11.73 8.91
N GLY A 60 -2.20 -12.50 8.42
CA GLY A 60 -1.20 -12.03 7.45
C GLY A 60 -0.12 -11.12 8.02
N VAL A 61 0.02 -10.97 9.33
CA VAL A 61 1.05 -10.12 9.95
C VAL A 61 2.46 -10.69 9.78
N ILE A 62 2.59 -12.02 9.68
CA ILE A 62 3.89 -12.69 9.49
C ILE A 62 4.59 -12.20 8.20
N ASP A 63 3.84 -11.97 7.13
CA ASP A 63 4.43 -11.51 5.87
C ASP A 63 5.11 -10.16 6.01
N TYR A 64 4.56 -9.29 6.86
CA TYR A 64 5.16 -8.00 7.16
C TYR A 64 6.53 -8.11 7.82
N SER A 65 6.70 -9.08 8.73
CA SER A 65 7.99 -9.30 9.38
C SER A 65 9.09 -9.64 8.36
N ARG A 66 8.75 -10.38 7.31
CA ARG A 66 9.65 -10.69 6.20
C ARG A 66 9.99 -9.45 5.39
N TYR A 67 8.97 -8.67 4.99
CA TYR A 67 9.21 -7.43 4.24
C TYR A 67 10.04 -6.41 5.03
N LEU A 68 9.90 -6.37 6.37
CA LEU A 68 10.70 -5.50 7.24
C LEU A 68 12.20 -5.79 7.15
N VAL A 69 12.57 -7.05 6.94
CA VAL A 69 13.97 -7.46 6.82
C VAL A 69 14.53 -7.14 5.44
N ASP A 70 13.73 -7.39 4.39
CA ASP A 70 14.20 -7.39 3.01
C ASP A 70 14.11 -6.03 2.33
N VAL A 71 13.19 -5.16 2.76
CA VAL A 71 12.83 -3.94 2.02
C VAL A 71 13.12 -2.67 2.83
N ASP A 72 13.96 -1.80 2.30
CA ASP A 72 14.28 -0.50 2.88
C ASP A 72 13.36 0.61 2.35
N ALA A 73 12.09 0.56 2.72
CA ALA A 73 11.08 1.54 2.36
C ALA A 73 10.65 2.39 3.57
N ASP A 74 10.01 3.52 3.31
CA ASP A 74 9.34 4.34 4.34
C ASP A 74 7.90 3.86 4.56
N CYS A 75 7.31 3.24 3.53
CA CYS A 75 6.03 2.54 3.59
C CYS A 75 6.08 1.26 2.76
N ILE A 76 5.53 0.18 3.30
CA ILE A 76 5.29 -1.07 2.58
C ILE A 76 3.79 -1.28 2.47
N HIS A 77 3.28 -1.35 1.23
CA HIS A 77 1.89 -1.65 0.95
C HIS A 77 1.75 -3.06 0.39
N ALA A 78 0.91 -3.88 1.00
CA ALA A 78 0.58 -5.21 0.50
C ALA A 78 -0.94 -5.37 0.36
N GLY A 79 -1.36 -6.21 -0.57
CA GLY A 79 -2.75 -6.57 -0.81
C GLY A 79 -3.04 -8.04 -0.50
N HIS A 80 -3.86 -8.68 -1.36
CA HIS A 80 -4.19 -10.10 -1.46
C HIS A 80 -5.05 -10.67 -0.32
N VAL A 81 -4.69 -10.44 0.93
CA VAL A 81 -5.36 -11.07 2.09
C VAL A 81 -6.68 -10.37 2.46
N HIS A 82 -6.97 -9.22 1.88
CA HIS A 82 -8.19 -8.43 2.07
C HIS A 82 -8.46 -8.05 3.54
N GLN A 83 -7.42 -7.93 4.35
CA GLN A 83 -7.53 -7.46 5.73
C GLN A 83 -6.93 -6.05 5.83
N ARG A 84 -7.77 -5.09 6.20
CA ARG A 84 -7.30 -3.73 6.40
C ARG A 84 -6.44 -3.67 7.66
N THR A 85 -5.17 -3.30 7.49
CA THR A 85 -4.19 -3.27 8.57
C THR A 85 -3.23 -2.13 8.38
N LEU A 86 -2.94 -1.42 9.46
CA LEU A 86 -1.87 -0.43 9.56
C LEU A 86 -1.00 -0.81 10.76
N ILE A 87 0.28 -1.02 10.52
CA ILE A 87 1.27 -1.28 11.56
C ILE A 87 2.36 -0.24 11.42
N GLU A 88 2.69 0.42 12.50
CA GLU A 88 3.85 1.29 12.59
C GLU A 88 5.02 0.52 13.21
N ALA A 89 6.16 0.57 12.55
CA ALA A 89 7.43 0.07 13.03
C ALA A 89 8.46 1.18 12.98
N THR A 90 9.57 1.00 13.66
CA THR A 90 10.69 1.94 13.61
C THR A 90 11.94 1.26 13.12
N ARG A 91 12.74 1.99 12.34
CA ARG A 91 14.03 1.52 11.84
C ARG A 91 15.12 2.52 12.17
N GLN A 92 16.24 2.00 12.65
CA GLN A 92 17.45 2.80 12.78
C GLN A 92 18.19 2.83 11.43
N ARG A 93 18.62 4.00 11.05
CA ARG A 93 19.48 4.22 9.88
C ARG A 93 20.71 5.03 10.30
N LEU A 94 21.86 4.60 9.84
CA LEU A 94 23.08 5.36 9.98
C LEU A 94 23.20 6.33 8.79
N SER A 95 23.41 7.61 9.07
CA SER A 95 23.71 8.58 8.02
C SER A 95 25.14 8.36 7.49
N PRO A 96 25.48 8.87 6.29
CA PRO A 96 26.87 8.83 5.80
C PRO A 96 27.88 9.51 6.73
N THR A 97 27.41 10.39 7.60
CA THR A 97 28.22 11.09 8.62
C THR A 97 28.27 10.37 9.96
N GLY A 98 27.80 9.12 10.06
CA GLY A 98 27.85 8.30 11.27
C GLY A 98 26.78 8.62 12.32
N ILE A 99 25.77 9.45 11.99
CA ILE A 99 24.68 9.79 12.92
C ILE A 99 23.54 8.76 12.76
N ALA A 100 23.21 8.07 13.85
CA ALA A 100 22.04 7.19 13.89
C ALA A 100 20.74 8.01 13.97
N LYS A 101 19.79 7.70 13.12
CA LYS A 101 18.43 8.26 13.10
C LYS A 101 17.41 7.16 13.20
N VAL A 102 16.41 7.36 14.04
CA VAL A 102 15.23 6.51 14.12
C VAL A 102 14.16 7.09 13.19
N ARG A 103 13.62 6.26 12.31
CA ARG A 103 12.56 6.66 11.38
C ARG A 103 11.37 5.73 11.48
N PRO A 104 10.14 6.26 11.47
CA PRO A 104 8.96 5.43 11.35
C PRO A 104 8.93 4.75 9.98
N MET A 105 8.40 3.55 9.96
CA MET A 105 8.07 2.78 8.77
C MET A 105 6.65 2.24 8.92
N HIS A 106 5.86 2.38 7.87
CA HIS A 106 4.47 1.95 7.88
C HIS A 106 4.30 0.70 7.04
N LEU A 107 3.58 -0.26 7.60
CA LEU A 107 3.14 -1.46 6.90
C LEU A 107 1.64 -1.36 6.72
N VAL A 108 1.20 -1.25 5.48
CA VAL A 108 -0.16 -0.93 5.12
C VAL A 108 -0.75 -2.06 4.29
N ARG A 109 -1.92 -2.51 4.64
CA ARG A 109 -2.70 -3.44 3.82
C ARG A 109 -4.09 -2.86 3.57
N SER A 110 -4.48 -2.83 2.31
CA SER A 110 -5.84 -2.48 1.91
C SER A 110 -6.78 -3.66 2.12
N ALA A 111 -8.04 -3.33 2.39
CA ALA A 111 -9.13 -4.29 2.48
C ALA A 111 -9.60 -4.74 1.07
N ALA A 112 -10.71 -5.45 1.01
CA ALA A 112 -11.39 -5.73 -0.24
C ALA A 112 -12.05 -4.45 -0.79
N TYR A 113 -12.19 -4.38 -2.10
CA TYR A 113 -13.00 -3.34 -2.75
C TYR A 113 -14.39 -3.84 -3.14
N LYS A 114 -14.62 -5.15 -3.01
CA LYS A 114 -15.88 -5.81 -3.38
C LYS A 114 -16.41 -6.61 -2.20
N GLN A 115 -17.70 -6.47 -1.91
CA GLN A 115 -18.40 -7.28 -0.94
C GLN A 115 -18.69 -8.66 -1.54
N GLU A 116 -18.09 -9.70 -0.99
CA GLU A 116 -18.27 -11.09 -1.45
C GLU A 116 -18.79 -12.02 -0.35
N CYS A 117 -19.16 -11.46 0.80
CA CYS A 117 -19.64 -12.23 1.96
C CYS A 117 -21.16 -12.17 2.11
N LEU A 118 -21.89 -11.71 1.10
CA LEU A 118 -23.34 -11.80 1.03
C LEU A 118 -23.78 -13.13 0.40
N THR A 119 -25.04 -13.46 0.52
CA THR A 119 -25.67 -14.66 -0.06
C THR A 119 -25.21 -14.83 -1.51
N ASP A 120 -24.71 -16.00 -1.85
CA ASP A 120 -24.22 -16.36 -3.19
C ASP A 120 -22.84 -15.77 -3.62
N GLY A 121 -22.10 -15.12 -2.70
CA GLY A 121 -20.73 -14.65 -2.98
C GLY A 121 -19.70 -15.78 -2.94
N TRP A 122 -18.66 -15.66 -3.77
CA TRP A 122 -17.55 -16.62 -3.80
C TRP A 122 -16.93 -16.89 -2.41
N ALA A 123 -16.86 -15.87 -1.56
CA ALA A 123 -16.31 -16.01 -0.21
C ALA A 123 -17.20 -16.90 0.68
N VAL A 124 -18.52 -16.82 0.50
CA VAL A 124 -19.48 -17.69 1.22
C VAL A 124 -19.33 -19.14 0.78
N GLU A 125 -19.24 -19.40 -0.51
CA GLU A 125 -19.01 -20.75 -1.06
C GLU A 125 -17.72 -21.38 -0.52
N LYS A 126 -16.69 -20.59 -0.25
CA LYS A 126 -15.41 -21.02 0.30
C LYS A 126 -15.37 -21.03 1.83
N GLY A 127 -16.47 -20.71 2.51
CA GLY A 127 -16.53 -20.65 3.96
C GLY A 127 -15.60 -19.58 4.56
N MET A 128 -15.32 -18.51 3.82
CA MET A 128 -14.46 -17.42 4.28
C MET A 128 -15.24 -16.46 5.18
N SER A 129 -14.59 -15.96 6.21
CA SER A 129 -15.15 -14.92 7.06
C SER A 129 -15.28 -13.60 6.29
N ALA A 130 -16.29 -12.80 6.66
CA ALA A 130 -16.45 -11.43 6.16
C ALA A 130 -15.16 -10.62 6.35
N ARG A 131 -14.86 -9.79 5.36
CA ARG A 131 -13.68 -8.93 5.33
C ARG A 131 -14.10 -7.46 5.30
N PRO A 132 -13.33 -6.56 5.93
CA PRO A 132 -13.62 -5.14 5.82
C PRO A 132 -13.49 -4.67 4.37
N LEU A 133 -14.26 -3.66 4.01
CA LEU A 133 -14.12 -2.96 2.73
C LEU A 133 -13.30 -1.69 2.88
N GLY A 134 -12.81 -1.16 1.74
CA GLY A 134 -12.12 0.11 1.67
C GLY A 134 -10.59 0.01 1.71
N GLY A 135 -9.96 1.10 2.03
CA GLY A 135 -8.51 1.26 1.98
C GLY A 135 -8.00 2.32 2.94
N TRP A 136 -6.92 2.96 2.54
CA TRP A 136 -6.27 4.01 3.30
C TRP A 136 -5.99 5.22 2.44
N TRP A 137 -6.32 6.39 2.94
CA TRP A 137 -5.78 7.65 2.46
C TRP A 137 -4.42 7.86 3.09
N MET A 138 -3.37 8.00 2.28
CA MET A 138 -2.03 8.36 2.73
C MET A 138 -1.80 9.85 2.47
N LEU A 139 -1.60 10.61 3.54
CA LEU A 139 -1.29 12.02 3.46
C LEU A 139 0.18 12.24 3.80
N LEU A 140 0.93 12.79 2.84
CA LEU A 140 2.33 13.16 3.03
C LEU A 140 2.46 14.64 3.36
N ARG A 141 3.11 14.94 4.47
CA ARG A 141 3.38 16.30 4.94
C ARG A 141 4.86 16.48 5.23
N TRP A 142 5.35 17.70 5.07
CA TRP A 142 6.63 18.07 5.57
C TRP A 142 6.64 18.05 7.11
N ASN A 143 7.76 17.60 7.71
CA ASN A 143 8.03 17.85 9.12
C ASN A 143 8.26 19.36 9.35
N VAL A 144 8.30 19.76 10.63
CA VAL A 144 8.43 21.19 11.00
C VAL A 144 9.67 21.84 10.40
N ASP A 145 10.77 21.10 10.33
CA ASP A 145 12.06 21.60 9.82
C ASP A 145 12.18 21.52 8.29
N HIS A 146 11.17 21.06 7.59
CA HIS A 146 11.14 20.85 6.14
C HIS A 146 12.33 20.02 5.62
N THR A 147 12.74 19.02 6.39
CA THR A 147 13.86 18.13 6.05
C THR A 147 13.41 16.73 5.59
N GLU A 148 12.20 16.33 5.93
CA GLU A 148 11.65 15.03 5.58
C GLU A 148 10.14 15.07 5.38
N LEU A 149 9.64 14.08 4.63
CA LEU A 149 8.21 13.82 4.52
C LEU A 149 7.79 12.81 5.57
N ARG A 150 6.66 13.08 6.22
CA ARG A 150 5.97 12.16 7.13
C ARG A 150 4.63 11.78 6.58
N ALA A 151 4.28 10.50 6.71
CA ALA A 151 2.99 9.99 6.31
C ALA A 151 2.04 9.94 7.52
N SER A 152 0.79 10.25 7.27
CA SER A 152 -0.33 9.87 8.13
C SER A 152 -1.35 9.09 7.30
N PHE A 153 -2.05 8.16 7.94
CA PHE A 153 -3.01 7.29 7.27
C PHE A 153 -4.39 7.52 7.88
N HIS A 154 -5.35 7.67 7.00
CA HIS A 154 -6.75 7.87 7.36
C HIS A 154 -7.57 6.77 6.73
N ASP A 155 -8.56 6.32 7.47
CA ASP A 155 -9.49 5.31 7.00
C ASP A 155 -10.28 5.81 5.78
N SER A 156 -10.40 4.96 4.79
CA SER A 156 -11.27 5.17 3.64
C SER A 156 -12.24 3.99 3.57
N PRO A 157 -13.31 4.01 4.39
CA PRO A 157 -14.34 2.99 4.28
C PRO A 157 -15.00 3.09 2.91
N ARG A 158 -15.45 1.98 2.40
CA ARG A 158 -16.39 1.94 1.29
C ARG A 158 -17.79 1.87 1.89
N ASP A 159 -18.68 2.74 1.46
CA ASP A 159 -20.09 2.64 1.80
C ASP A 159 -20.73 1.51 1.00
N ASP A 160 -21.49 0.64 1.69
CA ASP A 160 -22.13 -0.52 1.08
C ASP A 160 -23.21 -0.13 0.04
N ASN A 161 -23.53 1.15 -0.07
CA ASN A 161 -24.52 1.70 -1.01
C ASN A 161 -23.93 2.10 -2.37
N ASP A 162 -22.62 1.97 -2.58
CA ASP A 162 -21.98 2.33 -3.85
C ASP A 162 -22.15 1.27 -4.97
N ASP A 163 -22.80 0.15 -4.69
CA ASP A 163 -23.00 -0.94 -5.67
C ASP A 163 -24.31 -0.80 -6.48
N ASP A 164 -25.13 0.26 -6.25
CA ASP A 164 -26.42 0.50 -6.94
C ASP A 164 -26.31 1.50 -8.12
N VAL A 165 -25.12 1.63 -8.78
CA VAL A 165 -24.96 2.46 -9.98
C VAL A 165 -24.50 1.61 -11.17
#